data_5a63bd476252100bb0892944116b4af6
#
_entry.id   5a63bd476252100bb0892944116b4af6
#
_cell.length_a   1.000
_cell.length_b   1.000
_cell.length_c   1.000
_cell.angle_alpha   90.00
_cell.angle_beta   90.00
_cell.angle_gamma   90.00
#
_symmetry.space_group_name_H-M   'P 1'
#
loop_
_entity.id
_entity.type
_entity.pdbx_description
1 polymer ?
#
loop_
_entity_poly.entity_id
_entity_poly.type
_entity_poly.pdbx_seq_one_letter_code
_entity_poly.pdbx_strand_id
1 'polypeptide(L)'
;GNASVSAAGTSAGAATAITFVYNNITTVASGAGVKLPPTEMGELIWITNSGANALTVYPYEAASTINGASSAVINIGSAAAFFAVSNSAWEELQGFNGEVPILHYGAFSSTELQTVASINTAYAMTFNTTDLANGVSIGSPTSRIVVDNQGVYNVQFSAQLDKVSGVASVIHIWLRKNGTNVPNTTSRVVIQGASAELVAAWNFLIQLDPTNYVELMWEADDTNAVLLAASATSLYPAIPSVICTITQVNNL
;
A
#
# COMPACT_ATOMS: atom_id res chain seq x y z
N GLY A 1 -0.02 18.76 31.93
CA GLY A 1 0.80 18.57 30.75
C GLY A 1 1.66 19.79 30.46
N ASN A 2 2.76 19.58 29.75
CA ASN A 2 3.59 20.68 29.30
C ASN A 2 3.37 20.89 27.79
N ALA A 3 2.88 22.07 27.41
CA ALA A 3 2.49 22.41 26.06
C ALA A 3 3.66 22.85 25.15
N SER A 4 4.84 23.14 25.73
CA SER A 4 6.01 23.61 24.98
C SER A 4 7.30 23.22 25.70
N VAL A 5 8.01 22.23 25.16
CA VAL A 5 9.30 21.76 25.67
C VAL A 5 10.34 21.89 24.55
N SER A 6 11.55 22.33 24.92
CA SER A 6 12.69 22.31 23.99
C SER A 6 13.58 21.12 24.32
N ALA A 7 13.79 20.24 23.34
CA ALA A 7 14.73 19.15 23.44
C ALA A 7 16.17 19.66 23.37
N ALA A 8 17.05 19.11 24.19
CA ALA A 8 18.48 19.41 24.20
C ALA A 8 19.29 18.16 24.53
N GLY A 9 20.59 18.19 24.20
CA GLY A 9 21.53 17.12 24.49
C GLY A 9 21.38 15.91 23.56
N THR A 10 22.47 15.14 23.44
CA THR A 10 22.59 13.97 22.54
C THR A 10 22.84 12.67 23.31
N SER A 11 22.56 12.65 24.60
CA SER A 11 22.72 11.48 25.49
C SER A 11 21.74 11.57 26.65
N ALA A 12 21.46 10.46 27.33
CA ALA A 12 20.56 10.39 28.49
C ALA A 12 20.96 11.38 29.60
N GLY A 13 22.28 11.59 29.84
CA GLY A 13 22.78 12.52 30.85
C GLY A 13 22.56 14.00 30.49
N ALA A 14 22.54 14.36 29.21
CA ALA A 14 22.44 15.74 28.72
C ALA A 14 21.04 16.10 28.21
N ALA A 15 20.18 15.12 27.98
CA ALA A 15 18.83 15.31 27.43
C ALA A 15 17.91 16.09 28.40
N THR A 16 17.02 16.89 27.84
CA THR A 16 16.00 17.61 28.61
C THR A 16 15.10 16.65 29.37
N ALA A 17 15.05 16.74 30.70
CA ALA A 17 14.15 15.92 31.51
C ALA A 17 12.70 16.39 31.35
N ILE A 18 11.77 15.46 31.14
CA ILE A 18 10.34 15.69 31.14
C ILE A 18 9.73 15.17 32.46
N THR A 19 8.67 15.81 32.94
CA THR A 19 8.10 15.52 34.25
C THR A 19 6.58 15.43 34.23
N PHE A 20 5.94 15.59 33.08
CA PHE A 20 4.48 15.54 32.97
C PHE A 20 4.03 14.30 32.20
N VAL A 21 2.81 13.86 32.47
CA VAL A 21 2.18 12.77 31.72
C VAL A 21 2.06 13.08 30.22
N TYR A 22 1.80 14.33 29.84
CA TYR A 22 1.75 14.78 28.45
C TYR A 22 2.79 15.87 28.21
N ASN A 23 3.62 15.70 27.16
CA ASN A 23 4.67 16.64 26.79
C ASN A 23 4.64 16.88 25.27
N ASN A 24 4.47 18.14 24.86
CA ASN A 24 4.64 18.55 23.47
C ASN A 24 6.03 19.16 23.28
N ILE A 25 6.85 18.52 22.49
CA ILE A 25 8.23 18.95 22.19
C ILE A 25 8.20 19.82 20.95
N THR A 26 8.27 21.13 21.13
CA THR A 26 8.09 22.12 20.04
C THR A 26 9.40 22.54 19.38
N THR A 27 10.53 22.32 20.06
CA THR A 27 11.87 22.64 19.52
C THR A 27 12.76 21.43 19.64
N VAL A 28 13.22 20.90 18.49
CA VAL A 28 14.15 19.78 18.40
C VAL A 28 15.27 20.14 17.44
N ALA A 29 16.46 20.42 17.98
CA ALA A 29 17.67 20.55 17.17
C ALA A 29 18.11 19.18 16.65
N SER A 30 18.91 19.15 15.59
CA SER A 30 19.44 17.88 15.04
C SER A 30 20.17 17.07 16.13
N GLY A 31 19.72 15.83 16.35
CA GLY A 31 20.25 14.91 17.36
C GLY A 31 19.84 15.22 18.82
N ALA A 32 19.02 16.24 19.07
CA ALA A 32 18.57 16.57 20.41
C ALA A 32 17.53 15.55 20.93
N GLY A 33 17.49 15.39 22.27
CA GLY A 33 16.62 14.46 22.93
C GLY A 33 15.95 14.97 24.18
N VAL A 34 15.00 14.16 24.65
CA VAL A 34 14.37 14.29 25.97
C VAL A 34 14.64 13.02 26.78
N LYS A 35 14.51 13.12 28.09
CA LYS A 35 14.69 12.03 29.03
C LYS A 35 13.38 11.82 29.79
N LEU A 36 12.89 10.57 29.82
CA LEU A 36 11.75 10.15 30.62
C LEU A 36 11.99 10.40 32.12
N PRO A 37 10.96 10.48 32.96
CA PRO A 37 11.11 10.55 34.41
C PRO A 37 11.75 9.26 34.97
N PRO A 38 12.12 9.23 36.28
CA PRO A 38 12.48 7.99 36.94
C PRO A 38 11.41 6.93 36.71
N THR A 39 11.82 5.70 36.41
CA THR A 39 10.89 4.64 36.01
C THR A 39 10.10 4.14 37.21
N GLU A 40 8.78 4.35 37.23
CA GLU A 40 7.86 3.80 38.21
C GLU A 40 6.88 2.87 37.48
N MET A 41 6.82 1.60 37.88
CA MET A 41 5.96 0.60 37.23
C MET A 41 4.50 1.06 37.18
N GLY A 42 3.90 1.02 35.97
CA GLY A 42 2.52 1.47 35.71
C GLY A 42 2.41 2.93 35.27
N GLU A 43 3.51 3.70 35.24
CA GLU A 43 3.51 5.06 34.74
C GLU A 43 3.33 5.09 33.22
N LEU A 44 2.57 6.10 32.72
CA LEU A 44 2.30 6.34 31.30
C LEU A 44 2.71 7.77 30.94
N ILE A 45 3.58 7.92 29.96
CA ILE A 45 4.07 9.20 29.45
C ILE A 45 3.74 9.35 27.97
N TRP A 46 3.11 10.46 27.62
CA TRP A 46 2.83 10.85 26.23
C TRP A 46 3.80 11.93 25.77
N ILE A 47 4.37 11.73 24.58
CA ILE A 47 5.28 12.69 23.94
C ILE A 47 4.82 12.93 22.51
N THR A 48 4.64 14.21 22.14
CA THR A 48 4.42 14.64 20.76
C THR A 48 5.65 15.40 20.29
N ASN A 49 6.19 15.04 19.13
CA ASN A 49 7.26 15.77 18.47
C ASN A 49 6.68 16.75 17.44
N SER A 50 6.51 18.01 17.84
CA SER A 50 6.13 19.13 16.96
C SER A 50 7.35 19.95 16.48
N GLY A 51 8.55 19.46 16.71
CA GLY A 51 9.81 20.12 16.31
C GLY A 51 10.18 19.81 14.85
N ALA A 52 11.31 20.41 14.42
CA ALA A 52 11.78 20.35 13.03
C ALA A 52 12.66 19.12 12.70
N ASN A 53 13.04 18.32 13.71
CA ASN A 53 13.90 17.14 13.54
C ASN A 53 13.34 15.94 14.32
N ALA A 54 13.81 14.74 14.01
CA ALA A 54 13.53 13.55 14.80
C ALA A 54 14.01 13.73 16.25
N LEU A 55 13.17 13.32 17.21
CA LEU A 55 13.40 13.44 18.63
C LEU A 55 13.90 12.12 19.20
N THR A 56 15.03 12.13 19.89
CA THR A 56 15.51 10.96 20.64
C THR A 56 14.92 10.98 22.06
N VAL A 57 14.34 9.88 22.50
CA VAL A 57 13.83 9.68 23.85
C VAL A 57 14.75 8.72 24.58
N TYR A 58 15.26 9.14 25.72
CA TYR A 58 16.13 8.35 26.58
C TYR A 58 15.39 7.93 27.85
N PRO A 59 15.68 6.75 28.42
CA PRO A 59 15.27 6.42 29.79
C PRO A 59 15.99 7.34 30.80
N TYR A 60 15.47 7.42 32.02
CA TYR A 60 16.05 8.25 33.07
C TYR A 60 17.44 7.78 33.47
N GLU A 61 17.57 6.49 33.81
CA GLU A 61 18.83 5.86 34.21
C GLU A 61 19.53 5.20 33.02
N ALA A 62 20.85 5.25 32.99
CA ALA A 62 21.63 4.64 31.92
C ALA A 62 21.47 3.10 31.82
N ALA A 63 21.07 2.44 32.93
CA ALA A 63 20.79 1.02 32.99
C ALA A 63 19.35 0.65 32.58
N SER A 64 18.47 1.63 32.48
CA SER A 64 17.08 1.42 32.06
C SER A 64 16.97 1.33 30.54
N THR A 65 15.89 0.71 30.06
CA THR A 65 15.68 0.48 28.62
C THR A 65 14.31 0.98 28.15
N ILE A 66 14.21 1.23 26.85
CA ILE A 66 12.95 1.43 26.13
C ILE A 66 12.87 0.35 25.06
N ASN A 67 11.90 -0.56 25.10
CA ASN A 67 11.81 -1.74 24.23
C ASN A 67 13.12 -2.58 24.20
N GLY A 68 13.84 -2.67 25.31
CA GLY A 68 15.14 -3.33 25.41
C GLY A 68 16.33 -2.53 24.83
N ALA A 69 16.11 -1.34 24.26
CA ALA A 69 17.16 -0.46 23.73
C ALA A 69 17.48 0.69 24.68
N SER A 70 18.60 1.39 24.46
CA SER A 70 19.05 2.55 25.24
C SER A 70 18.30 3.85 24.91
N SER A 71 17.51 3.87 23.85
CA SER A 71 16.69 5.00 23.42
C SER A 71 15.62 4.59 22.41
N ALA A 72 14.62 5.45 22.21
CA ALA A 72 13.63 5.38 21.14
C ALA A 72 13.68 6.67 20.30
N VAL A 73 13.06 6.68 19.11
CA VAL A 73 13.01 7.84 18.22
C VAL A 73 11.56 8.15 17.86
N ILE A 74 11.15 9.41 18.03
CA ILE A 74 9.85 9.91 17.57
C ILE A 74 10.10 10.81 16.35
N ASN A 75 9.54 10.45 15.21
CA ASN A 75 9.66 11.19 13.96
C ASN A 75 8.98 12.57 14.05
N ILE A 76 9.30 13.45 13.10
CA ILE A 76 8.70 14.79 13.00
C ILE A 76 7.20 14.66 12.82
N GLY A 77 6.42 15.42 13.58
CA GLY A 77 4.95 15.43 13.55
C GLY A 77 4.28 14.21 14.18
N SER A 78 5.07 13.28 14.77
CA SER A 78 4.57 12.05 15.38
C SER A 78 4.43 12.17 16.89
N ALA A 79 3.69 11.24 17.48
CA ALA A 79 3.55 11.09 18.93
C ALA A 79 3.82 9.63 19.35
N ALA A 80 4.30 9.44 20.57
CA ALA A 80 4.47 8.13 21.17
C ALA A 80 3.98 8.13 22.62
N ALA A 81 3.55 6.97 23.09
CA ALA A 81 3.24 6.72 24.48
C ALA A 81 4.20 5.67 25.04
N PHE A 82 4.75 5.93 26.22
CA PHE A 82 5.70 5.05 26.90
C PHE A 82 5.08 4.57 28.20
N PHE A 83 5.03 3.28 28.39
CA PHE A 83 4.49 2.64 29.58
C PHE A 83 5.62 1.95 30.37
N ALA A 84 5.74 2.24 31.64
CA ALA A 84 6.72 1.62 32.52
C ALA A 84 6.27 0.20 32.93
N VAL A 85 6.91 -0.82 32.35
CA VAL A 85 6.59 -2.24 32.64
C VAL A 85 7.33 -2.78 33.85
N SER A 86 8.36 -2.07 34.32
CA SER A 86 9.12 -2.37 35.55
C SER A 86 9.80 -1.10 36.05
N ASN A 87 10.54 -1.18 37.16
CA ASN A 87 11.31 -0.04 37.68
C ASN A 87 12.60 0.26 36.87
N SER A 88 12.84 -0.42 35.76
CA SER A 88 14.01 -0.21 34.90
C SER A 88 13.71 -0.34 33.39
N ALA A 89 12.43 -0.52 33.01
CA ALA A 89 12.08 -0.73 31.62
C ALA A 89 10.80 0.01 31.25
N TRP A 90 10.87 0.70 30.13
CA TRP A 90 9.75 1.29 29.43
C TRP A 90 9.46 0.49 28.16
N GLU A 91 8.19 0.42 27.78
CA GLU A 91 7.76 -0.02 26.47
C GLU A 91 7.03 1.10 25.76
N GLU A 92 7.37 1.31 24.51
CA GLU A 92 6.64 2.18 23.60
C GLU A 92 5.37 1.45 23.17
N LEU A 93 4.20 2.03 23.43
CA LEU A 93 2.94 1.46 23.00
C LEU A 93 2.80 1.65 21.49
N GLN A 94 2.74 0.53 20.78
CA GLN A 94 2.60 0.52 19.34
C GLN A 94 1.27 1.14 18.89
N GLY A 95 1.29 1.86 17.77
CA GLY A 95 0.10 2.49 17.19
C GLY A 95 -0.15 3.95 17.58
N PHE A 96 0.70 4.55 18.42
CA PHE A 96 0.63 5.98 18.78
C PHE A 96 1.71 6.83 18.09
N ASN A 97 2.59 6.23 17.31
CA ASN A 97 3.68 6.94 16.59
C ASN A 97 3.19 7.83 15.43
N GLY A 98 1.88 8.04 15.30
CA GLY A 98 1.29 9.03 14.38
C GLY A 98 1.51 8.73 12.89
N GLU A 99 2.23 7.69 12.55
CA GLU A 99 2.29 7.23 11.17
C GLU A 99 0.98 6.49 10.85
N VAL A 100 0.03 7.21 10.29
CA VAL A 100 -1.05 6.56 9.53
C VAL A 100 -0.34 5.83 8.39
N PRO A 101 -0.41 4.50 8.31
CA PRO A 101 0.24 3.80 7.22
C PRO A 101 -0.29 4.36 5.90
N ILE A 102 0.61 4.94 5.10
CA ILE A 102 0.26 5.42 3.78
C ILE A 102 -0.01 4.16 2.95
N LEU A 103 -1.29 3.87 2.72
CA LEU A 103 -1.69 2.78 1.85
C LEU A 103 -1.44 3.18 0.41
N HIS A 104 -0.78 2.31 -0.33
CA HIS A 104 -0.52 2.48 -1.75
C HIS A 104 -1.66 1.88 -2.57
N TYR A 105 -2.07 2.59 -3.61
CA TYR A 105 -3.19 2.16 -4.44
C TYR A 105 -3.08 2.69 -5.86
N GLY A 106 -3.80 2.07 -6.78
CA GLY A 106 -3.97 2.53 -8.15
C GLY A 106 -5.29 2.05 -8.72
N ALA A 107 -5.90 2.89 -9.56
CA ALA A 107 -7.05 2.57 -10.39
C ALA A 107 -6.69 2.93 -11.83
N PHE A 108 -6.81 1.95 -12.72
CA PHE A 108 -6.39 2.03 -14.11
C PHE A 108 -7.47 1.49 -15.01
N SER A 109 -7.61 2.07 -16.19
CA SER A 109 -8.58 1.60 -17.18
C SER A 109 -7.99 1.62 -18.59
N SER A 110 -8.65 0.93 -19.51
CA SER A 110 -8.34 0.97 -20.94
C SER A 110 -9.57 1.36 -21.73
N THR A 111 -9.45 2.40 -22.54
CA THR A 111 -10.49 2.86 -23.47
C THR A 111 -10.36 2.24 -24.86
N GLU A 112 -9.38 1.34 -25.04
CA GLU A 112 -9.09 0.68 -26.30
C GLU A 112 -9.74 -0.70 -26.38
N LEU A 113 -10.27 -1.06 -27.54
CA LEU A 113 -10.64 -2.42 -27.89
C LEU A 113 -9.39 -3.29 -27.87
N GLN A 114 -9.42 -4.44 -27.19
CA GLN A 114 -8.30 -5.38 -27.18
C GLN A 114 -8.71 -6.70 -27.81
N THR A 115 -7.88 -7.23 -28.70
CA THR A 115 -8.16 -8.44 -29.48
C THR A 115 -7.06 -9.48 -29.34
N VAL A 116 -7.38 -10.74 -29.58
CA VAL A 116 -6.40 -11.82 -29.74
C VAL A 116 -6.04 -11.95 -31.23
N ALA A 117 -4.77 -11.76 -31.58
CA ALA A 117 -4.32 -11.91 -32.95
C ALA A 117 -4.21 -13.38 -33.37
N SER A 118 -4.05 -14.28 -32.42
CA SER A 118 -3.96 -15.74 -32.63
C SER A 118 -4.65 -16.47 -31.49
N ILE A 119 -5.36 -17.54 -31.82
CA ILE A 119 -6.02 -18.40 -30.84
C ILE A 119 -5.00 -19.13 -29.96
N ASN A 120 -5.40 -19.45 -28.74
CA ASN A 120 -4.59 -20.20 -27.76
C ASN A 120 -3.21 -19.54 -27.51
N THR A 121 -3.15 -18.22 -27.62
CA THR A 121 -1.93 -17.43 -27.42
C THR A 121 -2.18 -16.42 -26.29
N ALA A 122 -1.26 -16.37 -25.34
CA ALA A 122 -1.35 -15.49 -24.19
C ALA A 122 -1.08 -14.02 -24.56
N TYR A 123 -1.98 -13.14 -24.22
CA TYR A 123 -1.87 -11.69 -24.36
C TYR A 123 -1.98 -11.04 -22.98
N ALA A 124 -1.29 -9.93 -22.79
CA ALA A 124 -1.46 -9.12 -21.60
C ALA A 124 -2.50 -8.02 -21.86
N MET A 125 -3.44 -7.83 -20.94
CA MET A 125 -4.37 -6.69 -20.97
C MET A 125 -3.56 -5.40 -20.81
N THR A 126 -3.86 -4.39 -21.61
CA THR A 126 -3.17 -3.10 -21.60
C THR A 126 -4.02 -2.00 -21.01
N PHE A 127 -3.38 -1.01 -20.41
CA PHE A 127 -4.01 0.14 -19.78
C PHE A 127 -3.51 1.42 -20.41
N ASN A 128 -4.37 2.41 -20.61
CA ASN A 128 -4.02 3.72 -21.17
C ASN A 128 -4.45 4.90 -20.30
N THR A 129 -5.14 4.64 -19.20
CA THR A 129 -5.68 5.67 -18.31
C THR A 129 -5.32 5.35 -16.86
N THR A 130 -4.81 6.34 -16.15
CA THR A 130 -4.66 6.34 -14.70
C THR A 130 -5.77 7.20 -14.11
N ASP A 131 -6.74 6.59 -13.45
CA ASP A 131 -7.87 7.30 -12.83
C ASP A 131 -7.48 7.85 -11.46
N LEU A 132 -6.71 7.07 -10.70
CA LEU A 132 -6.19 7.44 -9.37
C LEU A 132 -4.96 6.61 -9.05
N ALA A 133 -3.90 7.21 -8.46
CA ALA A 133 -2.72 6.46 -8.07
C ALA A 133 -1.94 7.12 -6.92
N ASN A 134 -1.36 6.28 -6.06
CA ASN A 134 -0.40 6.64 -5.03
C ASN A 134 0.56 5.46 -4.79
N GLY A 135 1.83 5.58 -5.20
CA GLY A 135 2.83 4.52 -5.07
C GLY A 135 2.55 3.26 -5.91
N VAL A 136 1.69 3.40 -6.93
CA VAL A 136 1.40 2.39 -7.95
C VAL A 136 1.24 3.08 -9.29
N SER A 137 1.75 2.50 -10.38
CA SER A 137 1.75 3.16 -11.70
C SER A 137 1.62 2.15 -12.85
N ILE A 138 1.18 2.66 -14.02
CA ILE A 138 1.31 1.92 -15.29
C ILE A 138 2.78 1.96 -15.72
N GLY A 139 3.35 0.79 -15.98
CA GLY A 139 4.74 0.63 -16.42
C GLY A 139 4.92 0.65 -17.94
N SER A 140 6.07 0.15 -18.38
CA SER A 140 6.36 -0.09 -19.79
C SER A 140 6.76 -1.55 -19.99
N PRO A 141 6.05 -2.32 -20.84
CA PRO A 141 4.84 -1.95 -21.61
C PRO A 141 3.64 -1.62 -20.69
N THR A 142 2.62 -0.99 -21.29
CA THR A 142 1.43 -0.51 -20.56
C THR A 142 0.50 -1.60 -20.00
N SER A 143 0.87 -2.86 -20.19
CA SER A 143 0.25 -4.02 -19.52
C SER A 143 0.69 -4.19 -18.06
N ARG A 144 1.81 -3.57 -17.68
CA ARG A 144 2.41 -3.71 -16.35
C ARG A 144 1.85 -2.71 -15.38
N ILE A 145 1.39 -3.19 -14.23
CA ILE A 145 1.08 -2.34 -13.08
C ILE A 145 2.19 -2.55 -12.07
N VAL A 146 2.97 -1.50 -11.82
CA VAL A 146 4.19 -1.49 -11.01
C VAL A 146 3.89 -0.91 -9.63
N VAL A 147 4.45 -1.50 -8.57
CA VAL A 147 4.38 -0.98 -7.21
C VAL A 147 5.72 -0.42 -6.75
N ASP A 148 5.69 0.67 -5.99
CA ASP A 148 6.88 1.34 -5.44
C ASP A 148 7.24 0.82 -4.04
N ASN A 149 6.33 0.14 -3.35
CA ASN A 149 6.49 -0.28 -1.96
C ASN A 149 6.21 -1.76 -1.78
N GLN A 150 6.92 -2.36 -0.82
CA GLN A 150 6.67 -3.74 -0.41
C GLN A 150 5.33 -3.87 0.30
N GLY A 151 4.63 -4.98 0.10
CA GLY A 151 3.40 -5.27 0.81
C GLY A 151 2.59 -6.41 0.21
N VAL A 152 1.46 -6.68 0.84
CA VAL A 152 0.40 -7.52 0.28
C VAL A 152 -0.60 -6.62 -0.44
N TYR A 153 -0.89 -6.94 -1.69
CA TYR A 153 -1.78 -6.17 -2.54
C TYR A 153 -3.00 -6.99 -2.95
N ASN A 154 -4.16 -6.36 -2.89
CA ASN A 154 -5.39 -6.84 -3.51
C ASN A 154 -5.47 -6.26 -4.92
N VAL A 155 -5.41 -7.13 -5.92
CA VAL A 155 -5.55 -6.80 -7.35
C VAL A 155 -6.95 -7.20 -7.77
N GLN A 156 -7.81 -6.24 -8.05
CA GLN A 156 -9.17 -6.45 -8.56
C GLN A 156 -9.24 -6.00 -10.01
N PHE A 157 -10.04 -6.69 -10.81
CA PHE A 157 -10.31 -6.25 -12.17
C PHE A 157 -11.74 -6.55 -12.60
N SER A 158 -12.16 -5.84 -13.64
CA SER A 158 -13.32 -6.19 -14.45
C SER A 158 -12.96 -6.02 -15.92
N ALA A 159 -13.23 -7.04 -16.73
CA ALA A 159 -12.99 -7.04 -18.17
C ALA A 159 -14.31 -7.23 -18.90
N GLN A 160 -14.57 -6.38 -19.89
CA GLN A 160 -15.77 -6.43 -20.72
C GLN A 160 -15.52 -7.42 -21.88
N LEU A 161 -15.97 -8.64 -21.73
CA LEU A 161 -15.84 -9.67 -22.77
C LEU A 161 -17.00 -9.55 -23.76
N ASP A 162 -16.69 -9.54 -25.06
CA ASP A 162 -17.68 -9.59 -26.14
C ASP A 162 -17.30 -10.69 -27.15
N LYS A 163 -18.30 -11.31 -27.71
CA LYS A 163 -18.21 -12.29 -28.80
C LYS A 163 -18.79 -11.66 -30.06
N VAL A 164 -17.94 -11.09 -30.90
CA VAL A 164 -18.33 -10.36 -32.11
C VAL A 164 -19.08 -11.26 -33.11
N SER A 165 -18.65 -12.51 -33.26
CA SER A 165 -19.30 -13.50 -34.15
C SER A 165 -18.98 -14.92 -33.72
N GLY A 166 -19.69 -15.92 -34.31
CA GLY A 166 -19.49 -17.34 -34.01
C GLY A 166 -20.41 -17.85 -32.91
N VAL A 167 -20.21 -19.10 -32.47
CA VAL A 167 -21.15 -19.82 -31.57
C VAL A 167 -20.75 -19.68 -30.10
N ALA A 168 -19.53 -20.00 -29.78
CA ALA A 168 -19.00 -19.93 -28.42
C ALA A 168 -17.49 -19.63 -28.44
N SER A 169 -16.97 -19.13 -27.33
CA SER A 169 -15.54 -19.01 -27.11
C SER A 169 -15.20 -19.33 -25.65
N VAL A 170 -14.10 -20.03 -25.45
CA VAL A 170 -13.49 -20.26 -24.15
C VAL A 170 -12.38 -19.24 -23.96
N ILE A 171 -12.44 -18.53 -22.85
CA ILE A 171 -11.47 -17.50 -22.49
C ILE A 171 -10.87 -17.89 -21.15
N HIS A 172 -9.53 -17.86 -21.05
CA HIS A 172 -8.84 -18.01 -19.78
C HIS A 172 -8.21 -16.67 -19.38
N ILE A 173 -8.31 -16.33 -18.10
CA ILE A 173 -7.73 -15.11 -17.52
C ILE A 173 -6.94 -15.51 -16.28
N TRP A 174 -5.72 -14.97 -16.12
CA TRP A 174 -4.85 -15.26 -14.97
C TRP A 174 -3.93 -14.09 -14.65
N LEU A 175 -3.26 -14.18 -13.51
CA LEU A 175 -2.27 -13.21 -13.06
C LEU A 175 -0.85 -13.64 -13.44
N ARG A 176 -0.02 -12.69 -13.83
CA ARG A 176 1.43 -12.84 -14.06
C ARG A 176 2.17 -11.81 -13.19
N LYS A 177 3.22 -12.26 -12.48
CA LYS A 177 4.12 -11.42 -11.69
C LYS A 177 5.51 -11.45 -12.31
N ASN A 178 6.10 -10.30 -12.60
CA ASN A 178 7.46 -10.16 -13.15
C ASN A 178 7.73 -11.12 -14.34
N GLY A 179 6.76 -11.25 -15.25
CA GLY A 179 6.87 -12.12 -16.42
C GLY A 179 6.60 -13.60 -16.18
N THR A 180 6.34 -14.04 -14.93
CA THR A 180 6.06 -15.43 -14.59
C THR A 180 4.60 -15.60 -14.19
N ASN A 181 3.93 -16.62 -14.75
CA ASN A 181 2.54 -16.92 -14.39
C ASN A 181 2.43 -17.31 -12.92
N VAL A 182 1.47 -16.72 -12.23
CA VAL A 182 1.19 -17.04 -10.82
C VAL A 182 0.35 -18.32 -10.77
N PRO A 183 0.81 -19.39 -10.11
CA PRO A 183 0.07 -20.66 -10.03
C PRO A 183 -1.32 -20.49 -9.41
N ASN A 184 -2.29 -21.28 -9.88
CA ASN A 184 -3.66 -21.36 -9.36
C ASN A 184 -4.47 -20.04 -9.48
N THR A 185 -4.12 -19.15 -10.43
CA THR A 185 -4.84 -17.90 -10.68
C THR A 185 -5.68 -17.92 -11.95
N THR A 186 -5.60 -19.00 -12.75
CA THR A 186 -6.35 -19.10 -14.01
C THR A 186 -7.82 -19.39 -13.74
N SER A 187 -8.67 -18.54 -14.29
CA SER A 187 -10.13 -18.75 -14.35
C SER A 187 -10.58 -18.96 -15.80
N ARG A 188 -11.56 -19.83 -16.00
CA ARG A 188 -12.13 -20.15 -17.30
C ARG A 188 -13.51 -19.52 -17.43
N VAL A 189 -13.71 -18.77 -18.50
CA VAL A 189 -14.98 -18.16 -18.86
C VAL A 189 -15.44 -18.72 -20.19
N VAL A 190 -16.71 -18.99 -20.34
CA VAL A 190 -17.32 -19.40 -21.62
C VAL A 190 -18.36 -18.37 -22.02
N ILE A 191 -18.15 -17.72 -23.16
CA ILE A 191 -19.11 -16.80 -23.75
C ILE A 191 -19.81 -17.49 -24.92
N GLN A 192 -21.13 -17.45 -24.95
CA GLN A 192 -21.93 -18.21 -25.92
C GLN A 192 -22.81 -17.28 -26.76
N GLY A 193 -22.77 -17.49 -28.07
CA GLY A 193 -23.58 -16.76 -29.04
C GLY A 193 -22.89 -15.51 -29.59
N ALA A 194 -23.20 -15.19 -30.84
CA ALA A 194 -22.77 -13.95 -31.46
C ALA A 194 -23.38 -12.75 -30.76
N SER A 195 -22.60 -11.69 -30.57
CA SER A 195 -22.96 -10.49 -29.81
C SER A 195 -23.31 -10.77 -28.32
N ALA A 196 -22.79 -11.86 -27.76
CA ALA A 196 -22.91 -12.11 -26.34
C ALA A 196 -21.85 -11.33 -25.58
N GLU A 197 -22.27 -10.64 -24.52
CA GLU A 197 -21.41 -9.84 -23.65
C GLU A 197 -21.40 -10.42 -22.24
N LEU A 198 -20.26 -10.33 -21.56
CA LEU A 198 -20.08 -10.80 -20.20
C LEU A 198 -19.00 -9.97 -19.50
N VAL A 199 -19.24 -9.62 -18.24
CA VAL A 199 -18.21 -9.02 -17.39
C VAL A 199 -17.50 -10.13 -16.61
N ALA A 200 -16.19 -10.28 -16.85
CA ALA A 200 -15.33 -11.13 -16.03
C ALA A 200 -14.69 -10.28 -14.94
N ALA A 201 -14.97 -10.60 -13.68
CA ALA A 201 -14.49 -9.82 -12.55
C ALA A 201 -14.20 -10.71 -11.33
N TRP A 202 -13.00 -10.62 -10.78
CA TRP A 202 -12.59 -11.20 -9.51
C TRP A 202 -11.33 -10.51 -8.99
N ASN A 203 -10.76 -11.02 -7.91
CA ASN A 203 -9.57 -10.44 -7.29
C ASN A 203 -8.53 -11.50 -6.93
N PHE A 204 -7.30 -11.02 -6.75
CA PHE A 204 -6.16 -11.79 -6.29
C PHE A 204 -5.50 -11.08 -5.11
N LEU A 205 -5.00 -11.84 -4.12
CA LEU A 205 -4.08 -11.33 -3.12
C LEU A 205 -2.67 -11.81 -3.46
N ILE A 206 -1.72 -10.88 -3.53
CA ILE A 206 -0.34 -11.18 -3.91
C ILE A 206 0.65 -10.31 -3.13
N GLN A 207 1.76 -10.92 -2.71
CA GLN A 207 2.89 -10.18 -2.14
C GLN A 207 3.77 -9.61 -3.25
N LEU A 208 4.07 -8.31 -3.16
CA LEU A 208 4.92 -7.58 -4.09
C LEU A 208 6.01 -6.82 -3.33
N ASP A 209 7.20 -6.76 -3.92
CA ASP A 209 8.32 -5.95 -3.47
C ASP A 209 8.43 -4.69 -4.34
N PRO A 210 9.18 -3.66 -3.91
CA PRO A 210 9.41 -2.47 -4.73
C PRO A 210 9.88 -2.82 -6.15
N THR A 211 9.33 -2.14 -7.15
CA THR A 211 9.57 -2.37 -8.58
C THR A 211 9.00 -3.67 -9.17
N ASN A 212 8.38 -4.51 -8.35
CA ASN A 212 7.61 -5.64 -8.90
C ASN A 212 6.42 -5.12 -9.69
N TYR A 213 6.02 -5.90 -10.69
CA TYR A 213 4.81 -5.62 -11.47
C TYR A 213 3.93 -6.85 -11.60
N VAL A 214 2.66 -6.58 -11.81
CA VAL A 214 1.66 -7.58 -12.20
C VAL A 214 1.07 -7.26 -13.56
N GLU A 215 0.63 -8.28 -14.26
CA GLU A 215 -0.10 -8.21 -15.53
C GLU A 215 -1.31 -9.14 -15.47
N LEU A 216 -2.44 -8.67 -15.96
CA LEU A 216 -3.62 -9.49 -16.22
C LEU A 216 -3.44 -10.12 -17.60
N MET A 217 -3.34 -11.43 -17.62
CA MET A 217 -3.16 -12.21 -18.86
C MET A 217 -4.46 -12.82 -19.30
N TRP A 218 -4.66 -12.93 -20.60
CA TRP A 218 -5.80 -13.62 -21.17
C TRP A 218 -5.44 -14.33 -22.46
N GLU A 219 -6.21 -15.32 -22.83
CA GLU A 219 -6.20 -15.99 -24.12
C GLU A 219 -7.62 -16.42 -24.48
N ALA A 220 -7.85 -16.69 -25.76
CA ALA A 220 -9.11 -17.21 -26.24
C ALA A 220 -8.88 -18.26 -27.35
N ASP A 221 -9.82 -19.19 -27.47
CA ASP A 221 -9.86 -20.21 -28.55
C ASP A 221 -10.48 -19.70 -29.86
N ASP A 222 -10.91 -18.43 -29.89
CA ASP A 222 -11.51 -17.79 -31.07
C ASP A 222 -11.10 -16.30 -31.11
N THR A 223 -10.63 -15.84 -32.28
CA THR A 223 -10.22 -14.44 -32.50
C THR A 223 -11.39 -13.44 -32.51
N ASN A 224 -12.63 -13.91 -32.54
CA ASN A 224 -13.83 -13.07 -32.37
C ASN A 224 -14.18 -12.79 -30.91
N ALA A 225 -13.44 -13.34 -29.94
CA ALA A 225 -13.51 -12.92 -28.56
C ALA A 225 -12.64 -11.68 -28.35
N VAL A 226 -13.20 -10.62 -27.80
CA VAL A 226 -12.53 -9.33 -27.61
C VAL A 226 -12.78 -8.80 -26.22
N LEU A 227 -11.94 -7.86 -25.77
CA LEU A 227 -12.25 -6.98 -24.63
C LEU A 227 -12.85 -5.68 -25.20
N LEU A 228 -14.15 -5.52 -25.03
CA LEU A 228 -14.94 -4.46 -25.62
C LEU A 228 -14.69 -3.12 -24.92
N ALA A 229 -14.39 -2.09 -25.70
CA ALA A 229 -14.50 -0.70 -25.26
C ALA A 229 -15.58 0.02 -26.10
N ALA A 230 -16.36 0.89 -25.48
CA ALA A 230 -17.37 1.69 -26.18
C ALA A 230 -17.34 3.16 -25.71
N SER A 231 -17.63 4.06 -26.65
CA SER A 231 -17.72 5.49 -26.37
C SER A 231 -18.91 5.83 -25.48
N ALA A 232 -18.81 6.95 -24.76
CA ALA A 232 -19.92 7.51 -24.00
C ALA A 232 -21.11 7.86 -24.90
N THR A 233 -22.30 7.74 -24.33
CA THR A 233 -23.56 8.18 -24.95
C THR A 233 -24.18 9.32 -24.14
N SER A 234 -25.35 9.80 -24.55
CA SER A 234 -26.11 10.77 -23.73
C SER A 234 -26.69 10.18 -22.44
N LEU A 235 -26.71 8.84 -22.29
CA LEU A 235 -27.34 8.14 -21.16
C LEU A 235 -26.33 7.61 -20.16
N TYR A 236 -25.11 7.23 -20.60
CA TYR A 236 -24.08 6.62 -19.76
C TYR A 236 -22.66 6.97 -20.23
N PRO A 237 -21.67 6.97 -19.31
CA PRO A 237 -20.26 7.18 -19.63
C PRO A 237 -19.71 6.10 -20.57
N ALA A 238 -18.47 6.30 -21.06
CA ALA A 238 -17.74 5.31 -21.85
C ALA A 238 -17.57 3.99 -21.07
N ILE A 239 -17.54 2.90 -21.81
CA ILE A 239 -17.29 1.56 -21.29
C ILE A 239 -15.82 1.23 -21.55
N PRO A 240 -14.95 1.11 -20.51
CA PRO A 240 -13.58 0.66 -20.69
C PRO A 240 -13.54 -0.85 -20.92
N SER A 241 -12.59 -1.30 -21.75
CA SER A 241 -12.40 -2.74 -22.03
C SER A 241 -11.93 -3.53 -20.80
N VAL A 242 -11.15 -2.89 -19.94
CA VAL A 242 -10.72 -3.41 -18.64
C VAL A 242 -10.55 -2.27 -17.65
N ILE A 243 -10.93 -2.54 -16.41
CA ILE A 243 -10.61 -1.73 -15.24
C ILE A 243 -9.79 -2.61 -14.31
N CYS A 244 -8.72 -2.08 -13.74
CA CYS A 244 -7.95 -2.74 -12.70
C CYS A 244 -7.72 -1.78 -11.55
N THR A 245 -8.03 -2.24 -10.34
CA THR A 245 -7.67 -1.55 -9.10
C THR A 245 -6.70 -2.41 -8.31
N ILE A 246 -5.68 -1.77 -7.75
CA ILE A 246 -4.73 -2.42 -6.88
C ILE A 246 -4.63 -1.61 -5.59
N THR A 247 -4.73 -2.29 -4.47
CA THR A 247 -4.72 -1.65 -3.15
C THR A 247 -3.82 -2.45 -2.21
N GLN A 248 -2.87 -1.78 -1.59
CA GLN A 248 -2.07 -2.37 -0.52
C GLN A 248 -2.97 -2.64 0.69
N VAL A 249 -2.98 -3.87 1.18
CA VAL A 249 -3.78 -4.28 2.35
C VAL A 249 -2.94 -4.51 3.59
N ASN A 250 -1.62 -4.64 3.42
CA ASN A 250 -0.67 -4.76 4.52
C ASN A 250 0.73 -4.31 4.09
N ASN A 251 1.44 -3.61 4.97
CA ASN A 251 2.88 -3.36 4.88
C ASN A 251 3.62 -4.58 5.45
N LEU A 252 4.74 -4.97 4.82
CA LEU A 252 5.60 -6.06 5.27
C LEU A 252 6.94 -5.52 5.77
#